data_d5ce109b1cefa045cc93f209b6b84a34
#
_entry.id   d5ce109b1cefa045cc93f209b6b84a34
#
_cell.length_a   1.000
_cell.length_b   1.000
_cell.length_c   1.000
_cell.angle_alpha   90.00
_cell.angle_beta   90.00
_cell.angle_gamma   90.00
#
_symmetry.space_group_name_H-M   'P 1'
#
loop_
_entity.id
_entity.type
_entity.pdbx_description
1 polymer ?
#
loop_
_entity_poly.entity_id
_entity_poly.type
_entity_poly.pdbx_seq_one_letter_code
_entity_poly.pdbx_strand_id
1 'polypeptide(L)'
;MDSQTGKQKKGAAGRRGGGPKKKAVSRSLRAGLQFPVGRIGRYLKNGRYAKRIGSGAPVYLAAVLEYLAAEVLELAGNAARDNKKTRIIPRHVLLAIRNDDELGKLLTGVTIAHGGVLPNINPVLLPKKKGNTLHETKSPAKATKSPAEATKSPAKATKSPSKARKSPKKA
;
A
#
# COMPACT_ATOMS: atom_id res chain seq x y z
N MET A 1 -57.15 -39.06 39.00
CA MET A 1 -57.21 -37.57 38.98
C MET A 1 -55.99 -37.07 38.25
N ASP A 2 -56.16 -36.91 36.94
CA ASP A 2 -55.07 -36.52 36.04
C ASP A 2 -55.05 -35.02 35.87
N SER A 3 -53.97 -34.40 36.33
CA SER A 3 -53.74 -32.97 36.14
C SER A 3 -52.91 -32.72 34.87
N GLN A 4 -53.56 -32.43 33.79
CA GLN A 4 -52.93 -31.99 32.53
C GLN A 4 -52.48 -30.52 32.66
N THR A 5 -51.18 -30.31 32.75
CA THR A 5 -50.56 -28.98 32.64
C THR A 5 -50.37 -28.62 31.17
N GLY A 6 -51.28 -27.80 30.61
CA GLY A 6 -51.20 -27.28 29.27
C GLY A 6 -50.01 -26.35 29.06
N LYS A 7 -49.03 -26.76 28.23
CA LYS A 7 -47.98 -25.89 27.74
C LYS A 7 -48.53 -24.91 26.72
N GLN A 8 -48.69 -23.65 27.13
CA GLN A 8 -48.99 -22.56 26.19
C GLN A 8 -47.80 -22.32 25.24
N LYS A 9 -47.97 -22.55 23.95
CA LYS A 9 -47.05 -22.14 22.90
C LYS A 9 -47.10 -20.63 22.77
N LYS A 10 -46.00 -19.93 23.14
CA LYS A 10 -45.81 -18.51 22.86
C LYS A 10 -45.78 -18.33 21.35
N GLY A 11 -46.75 -17.56 20.84
CA GLY A 11 -46.88 -17.22 19.42
C GLY A 11 -45.62 -16.59 18.87
N ALA A 12 -45.21 -17.04 17.70
CA ALA A 12 -44.12 -16.47 16.91
C ALA A 12 -44.42 -15.00 16.58
N ALA A 13 -43.66 -14.08 17.18
CA ALA A 13 -43.70 -12.68 16.84
C ALA A 13 -43.34 -12.52 15.37
N GLY A 14 -44.30 -11.98 14.57
CA GLY A 14 -44.16 -11.79 13.14
C GLY A 14 -42.88 -11.06 12.77
N ARG A 15 -42.08 -11.66 11.89
CA ARG A 15 -40.93 -10.99 11.24
C ARG A 15 -41.48 -9.78 10.49
N ARG A 16 -41.25 -8.58 11.01
CA ARG A 16 -41.45 -7.31 10.30
C ARG A 16 -40.69 -7.40 9.00
N GLY A 17 -41.39 -7.28 7.87
CA GLY A 17 -40.84 -7.28 6.53
C GLY A 17 -39.72 -6.24 6.43
N GLY A 18 -38.50 -6.71 6.33
CA GLY A 18 -37.34 -5.86 6.12
C GLY A 18 -37.39 -5.31 4.71
N GLY A 19 -37.47 -3.99 4.56
CA GLY A 19 -37.28 -3.33 3.29
C GLY A 19 -35.96 -3.75 2.62
N PRO A 20 -35.70 -3.37 1.37
CA PRO A 20 -34.53 -3.83 0.62
C PRO A 20 -33.25 -3.59 1.39
N LYS A 21 -32.58 -4.68 1.79
CA LYS A 21 -31.34 -4.61 2.56
C LYS A 21 -30.28 -3.91 1.72
N LYS A 22 -29.83 -2.73 2.15
CA LYS A 22 -28.68 -2.07 1.55
C LYS A 22 -27.50 -3.05 1.50
N LYS A 23 -26.82 -3.13 0.35
CA LYS A 23 -25.65 -4.00 0.19
C LYS A 23 -24.64 -3.70 1.30
N ALA A 24 -24.15 -4.75 1.98
CA ALA A 24 -23.18 -4.60 3.06
C ALA A 24 -21.85 -4.06 2.51
N VAL A 25 -21.42 -2.91 3.00
CA VAL A 25 -20.11 -2.32 2.66
C VAL A 25 -19.03 -2.98 3.52
N SER A 26 -17.96 -3.48 2.88
CA SER A 26 -16.86 -4.11 3.60
C SER A 26 -16.13 -3.11 4.51
N ARG A 27 -15.51 -3.61 5.59
CA ARG A 27 -14.73 -2.75 6.48
C ARG A 27 -13.50 -2.15 5.79
N SER A 28 -12.90 -2.88 4.86
CA SER A 28 -11.79 -2.39 4.04
C SER A 28 -12.22 -1.18 3.20
N LEU A 29 -13.36 -1.27 2.51
CA LEU A 29 -13.88 -0.17 1.71
C LEU A 29 -14.21 1.06 2.55
N ARG A 30 -14.75 0.86 3.78
CA ARG A 30 -14.99 1.99 4.71
C ARG A 30 -13.71 2.68 5.18
N ALA A 31 -12.62 1.91 5.29
CA ALA A 31 -11.32 2.42 5.71
C ALA A 31 -10.45 2.94 4.53
N GLY A 32 -10.92 2.80 3.29
CA GLY A 32 -10.13 3.17 2.11
C GLY A 32 -8.93 2.26 1.86
N LEU A 33 -8.95 1.02 2.40
CA LEU A 33 -7.84 0.08 2.33
C LEU A 33 -8.12 -1.05 1.33
N GLN A 34 -7.07 -1.49 0.65
CA GLN A 34 -7.08 -2.69 -0.21
C GLN A 34 -6.95 -3.96 0.63
N PHE A 35 -6.20 -3.91 1.75
CA PHE A 35 -5.99 -5.06 2.60
C PHE A 35 -7.26 -5.48 3.34
N PRO A 36 -7.44 -6.78 3.58
CA PRO A 36 -8.69 -7.34 4.08
C PRO A 36 -8.86 -7.17 5.59
N VAL A 37 -9.32 -6.01 6.05
CA VAL A 37 -9.57 -5.67 7.47
C VAL A 37 -10.39 -6.75 8.18
N GLY A 38 -11.40 -7.32 7.50
CA GLY A 38 -12.24 -8.39 8.06
C GLY A 38 -11.47 -9.67 8.37
N ARG A 39 -10.57 -10.07 7.48
CA ARG A 39 -9.73 -11.27 7.62
C ARG A 39 -8.69 -11.08 8.72
N ILE A 40 -8.03 -9.93 8.74
CA ILE A 40 -7.06 -9.56 9.79
C ILE A 40 -7.73 -9.58 11.16
N GLY A 41 -8.93 -9.01 11.29
CA GLY A 41 -9.68 -9.06 12.55
C GLY A 41 -10.05 -10.48 13.00
N ARG A 42 -10.30 -11.39 12.06
CA ARG A 42 -10.51 -12.80 12.38
C ARG A 42 -9.23 -13.48 12.87
N TYR A 43 -8.10 -13.23 12.22
CA TYR A 43 -6.81 -13.79 12.63
C TYR A 43 -6.37 -13.27 14.01
N LEU A 44 -6.57 -11.99 14.30
CA LEU A 44 -6.30 -11.42 15.61
C LEU A 44 -7.10 -12.12 16.71
N LYS A 45 -8.39 -12.42 16.45
CA LYS A 45 -9.23 -13.16 17.40
C LYS A 45 -8.79 -14.62 17.59
N ASN A 46 -8.46 -15.28 16.49
CA ASN A 46 -8.04 -16.68 16.50
C ASN A 46 -6.66 -16.86 17.17
N GLY A 47 -5.76 -15.87 17.02
CA GLY A 47 -4.42 -15.90 17.61
C GLY A 47 -4.39 -15.75 19.12
N ARG A 48 -5.53 -15.41 19.77
CA ARG A 48 -5.68 -15.31 21.24
C ARG A 48 -4.64 -14.40 21.91
N TYR A 49 -4.16 -13.37 21.21
CA TYR A 49 -3.16 -12.43 21.74
C TYR A 49 -3.68 -11.61 22.92
N ALA A 50 -5.01 -11.41 23.01
CA ALA A 50 -5.66 -10.71 24.10
C ALA A 50 -7.09 -11.24 24.30
N LYS A 51 -7.65 -11.03 25.50
CA LYS A 51 -9.05 -11.38 25.81
C LYS A 51 -10.05 -10.61 24.94
N ARG A 52 -9.73 -9.39 24.55
CA ARG A 52 -10.60 -8.51 23.76
C ARG A 52 -9.78 -7.80 22.68
N ILE A 53 -10.36 -7.66 21.49
CA ILE A 53 -9.77 -6.94 20.34
C ILE A 53 -10.68 -5.75 20.02
N GLY A 54 -10.14 -4.56 20.07
CA GLY A 54 -10.84 -3.33 19.69
C GLY A 54 -11.17 -3.30 18.19
N SER A 55 -12.21 -2.59 17.81
CA SER A 55 -12.66 -2.49 16.42
C SER A 55 -11.65 -1.80 15.48
N GLY A 56 -10.84 -0.89 16.03
CA GLY A 56 -9.81 -0.16 15.29
C GLY A 56 -8.52 -0.97 15.05
N ALA A 57 -8.19 -1.94 15.90
CA ALA A 57 -6.96 -2.71 15.82
C ALA A 57 -6.74 -3.39 14.45
N PRO A 58 -7.72 -4.10 13.87
CA PRO A 58 -7.56 -4.69 12.55
C PRO A 58 -7.47 -3.67 11.42
N VAL A 59 -8.04 -2.48 11.60
CA VAL A 59 -7.93 -1.39 10.60
C VAL A 59 -6.51 -0.84 10.60
N TYR A 60 -5.98 -0.54 11.78
CA TYR A 60 -4.62 -0.04 11.93
C TYR A 60 -3.59 -1.05 11.41
N LEU A 61 -3.71 -2.32 11.79
CA LEU A 61 -2.80 -3.36 11.31
C LEU A 61 -2.88 -3.56 9.79
N ALA A 62 -4.08 -3.48 9.22
CA ALA A 62 -4.26 -3.55 7.77
C ALA A 62 -3.57 -2.37 7.07
N ALA A 63 -3.69 -1.16 7.60
CA ALA A 63 -3.06 0.04 7.05
C ALA A 63 -1.52 -0.06 7.10
N VAL A 64 -0.95 -0.50 8.22
CA VAL A 64 0.50 -0.69 8.35
C VAL A 64 1.02 -1.73 7.35
N LEU A 65 0.34 -2.87 7.22
CA LEU A 65 0.74 -3.91 6.27
C LEU A 65 0.63 -3.43 4.82
N GLU A 66 -0.41 -2.67 4.49
CA GLU A 66 -0.59 -2.09 3.16
C GLU A 66 0.53 -1.09 2.83
N TYR A 67 0.84 -0.21 3.79
CA TYR A 67 1.92 0.77 3.63
C TYR A 67 3.28 0.10 3.40
N LEU A 68 3.67 -0.85 4.27
CA LEU A 68 4.94 -1.56 4.14
C LEU A 68 5.03 -2.35 2.83
N ALA A 69 3.93 -2.99 2.41
CA ALA A 69 3.90 -3.71 1.14
C ALA A 69 4.03 -2.77 -0.05
N ALA A 70 3.39 -1.60 -0.02
CA ALA A 70 3.49 -0.59 -1.07
C ALA A 70 4.92 -0.07 -1.21
N GLU A 71 5.59 0.26 -0.10
CA GLU A 71 6.97 0.74 -0.07
C GLU A 71 7.94 -0.29 -0.67
N VAL A 72 7.87 -1.53 -0.20
CA VAL A 72 8.70 -2.62 -0.75
C VAL A 72 8.47 -2.81 -2.25
N LEU A 73 7.21 -2.74 -2.71
CA LEU A 73 6.87 -2.92 -4.12
C LEU A 73 7.32 -1.74 -4.99
N GLU A 74 7.25 -0.52 -4.48
CA GLU A 74 7.73 0.67 -5.17
C GLU A 74 9.24 0.59 -5.41
N LEU A 75 10.01 0.32 -4.35
CA LEU A 75 11.46 0.19 -4.44
C LEU A 75 11.88 -1.02 -5.31
N ALA A 76 11.18 -2.15 -5.19
CA ALA A 76 11.42 -3.31 -6.04
C ALA A 76 11.08 -3.04 -7.51
N GLY A 77 10.05 -2.23 -7.78
CA GLY A 77 9.70 -1.76 -9.12
C GLY A 77 10.79 -0.87 -9.72
N ASN A 78 11.38 0.02 -8.93
CA ASN A 78 12.51 0.84 -9.32
C ASN A 78 13.74 -0.04 -9.64
N ALA A 79 14.09 -0.99 -8.75
CA ALA A 79 15.17 -1.93 -8.99
C ALA A 79 14.96 -2.79 -10.26
N ALA A 80 13.72 -3.18 -10.56
CA ALA A 80 13.41 -3.89 -11.79
C ALA A 80 13.63 -3.02 -13.03
N ARG A 81 13.23 -1.74 -12.96
CA ARG A 81 13.39 -0.77 -14.04
C ARG A 81 14.86 -0.48 -14.31
N ASP A 82 15.67 -0.32 -13.27
CA ASP A 82 17.12 -0.12 -13.37
C ASP A 82 17.81 -1.32 -14.04
N ASN A 83 17.33 -2.52 -13.75
CA ASN A 83 17.76 -3.75 -14.40
C ASN A 83 17.14 -3.98 -15.79
N LYS A 84 16.41 -2.99 -16.35
CA LYS A 84 15.72 -3.08 -17.65
C LYS A 84 14.76 -4.28 -17.74
N LYS A 85 14.11 -4.64 -16.63
CA LYS A 85 13.13 -5.72 -16.53
C LYS A 85 11.72 -5.15 -16.32
N THR A 86 10.73 -5.79 -16.93
CA THR A 86 9.32 -5.43 -16.80
C THR A 86 8.61 -6.21 -15.70
N ARG A 87 9.27 -7.24 -15.16
CA ARG A 87 8.71 -8.13 -14.13
C ARG A 87 9.52 -8.02 -12.85
N ILE A 88 8.82 -7.81 -11.72
CA ILE A 88 9.42 -7.89 -10.39
C ILE A 88 9.68 -9.38 -10.06
N ILE A 89 10.89 -9.67 -9.65
CA ILE A 89 11.32 -11.00 -9.19
C ILE A 89 11.90 -10.88 -7.77
N PRO A 90 12.06 -11.98 -7.01
CA PRO A 90 12.62 -11.92 -5.65
C PRO A 90 13.97 -11.22 -5.54
N ARG A 91 14.77 -11.26 -6.59
CA ARG A 91 16.05 -10.53 -6.69
C ARG A 91 15.84 -9.02 -6.56
N HIS A 92 14.82 -8.45 -7.20
CA HIS A 92 14.52 -7.02 -7.12
C HIS A 92 14.04 -6.63 -5.73
N VAL A 93 13.26 -7.49 -5.08
CA VAL A 93 12.82 -7.29 -3.69
C VAL A 93 14.02 -7.30 -2.73
N LEU A 94 14.96 -8.23 -2.91
CA LEU A 94 16.18 -8.25 -2.09
C LEU A 94 17.00 -6.99 -2.29
N LEU A 95 17.23 -6.57 -3.52
CA LEU A 95 18.00 -5.35 -3.81
C LEU A 95 17.33 -4.12 -3.21
N ALA A 96 16.00 -3.99 -3.32
CA ALA A 96 15.23 -2.91 -2.73
C ALA A 96 15.41 -2.84 -1.21
N ILE A 97 15.19 -3.95 -0.50
CA ILE A 97 15.28 -4.02 0.97
C ILE A 97 16.71 -3.78 1.47
N ARG A 98 17.72 -4.29 0.76
CA ARG A 98 19.12 -4.15 1.22
C ARG A 98 19.75 -2.80 0.89
N ASN A 99 19.20 -2.07 -0.08
CA ASN A 99 19.65 -0.74 -0.43
C ASN A 99 18.93 0.37 0.37
N ASP A 100 17.83 0.04 1.02
CA ASP A 100 17.11 0.93 1.92
C ASP A 100 17.50 0.69 3.37
N ASP A 101 17.88 1.75 4.08
CA ASP A 101 18.39 1.65 5.45
C ASP A 101 17.29 1.26 6.45
N GLU A 102 16.06 1.72 6.25
CA GLU A 102 14.96 1.49 7.18
C GLU A 102 14.39 0.07 7.01
N LEU A 103 14.11 -0.33 5.77
CA LEU A 103 13.69 -1.69 5.45
C LEU A 103 14.79 -2.71 5.75
N GLY A 104 16.05 -2.35 5.52
CA GLY A 104 17.21 -3.17 5.85
C GLY A 104 17.32 -3.45 7.35
N LYS A 105 17.04 -2.47 8.20
CA LYS A 105 16.98 -2.62 9.66
C LYS A 105 15.76 -3.45 10.09
N LEU A 106 14.59 -3.14 9.53
CA LEU A 106 13.35 -3.86 9.85
C LEU A 106 13.43 -5.34 9.53
N LEU A 107 14.04 -5.69 8.39
CA LEU A 107 14.16 -7.05 7.88
C LEU A 107 15.56 -7.64 8.10
N THR A 108 16.27 -7.17 9.13
CA THR A 108 17.54 -7.77 9.55
C THR A 108 17.34 -9.23 9.94
N GLY A 109 18.18 -10.12 9.42
CA GLY A 109 18.08 -11.56 9.68
C GLY A 109 17.04 -12.31 8.85
N VAL A 110 16.21 -11.62 8.03
CA VAL A 110 15.27 -12.26 7.12
C VAL A 110 15.99 -12.71 5.84
N THR A 111 15.81 -13.97 5.46
CA THR A 111 16.31 -14.53 4.20
C THR A 111 15.22 -14.51 3.14
N ILE A 112 15.53 -13.91 1.98
CA ILE A 112 14.61 -13.87 0.82
C ILE A 112 15.02 -14.99 -0.15
N ALA A 113 14.17 -16.02 -0.26
CA ALA A 113 14.41 -17.13 -1.17
C ALA A 113 14.53 -16.62 -2.62
N HIS A 114 15.51 -17.16 -3.38
CA HIS A 114 15.82 -16.74 -4.75
C HIS A 114 16.27 -15.28 -4.91
N GLY A 115 16.57 -14.58 -3.80
CA GLY A 115 17.06 -13.19 -3.83
C GLY A 115 18.54 -13.07 -4.23
N GLY A 116 19.35 -14.09 -3.98
CA GLY A 116 20.80 -14.04 -4.16
C GLY A 116 21.49 -13.21 -3.08
N VAL A 117 22.63 -12.64 -3.41
CA VAL A 117 23.43 -11.79 -2.52
C VAL A 117 23.56 -10.39 -3.10
N LEU A 118 23.81 -9.40 -2.23
CA LEU A 118 24.09 -8.03 -2.68
C LEU A 118 25.44 -8.00 -3.42
N PRO A 119 25.51 -7.41 -4.62
CA PRO A 119 26.77 -7.25 -5.34
C PRO A 119 27.74 -6.39 -4.53
N ASN A 120 28.87 -6.95 -4.16
CA ASN A 120 29.92 -6.22 -3.46
C ASN A 120 31.29 -6.80 -3.84
N ILE A 121 32.14 -5.95 -4.37
CA ILE A 121 33.53 -6.30 -4.70
C ILE A 121 34.44 -5.43 -3.85
N ASN A 122 35.34 -6.05 -3.10
CA ASN A 122 36.31 -5.29 -2.31
C ASN A 122 37.19 -4.42 -3.26
N PRO A 123 37.29 -3.11 -3.01
CA PRO A 123 38.08 -2.20 -3.87
C PRO A 123 39.55 -2.61 -4.06
N VAL A 124 40.12 -3.32 -3.09
CA VAL A 124 41.50 -3.83 -3.17
C VAL A 124 41.69 -4.88 -4.26
N LEU A 125 40.62 -5.62 -4.59
CA LEU A 125 40.65 -6.66 -5.62
C LEU A 125 40.41 -6.11 -7.03
N LEU A 126 40.02 -4.85 -7.17
CA LEU A 126 39.83 -4.23 -8.46
C LEU A 126 41.19 -3.86 -9.08
N PRO A 127 41.40 -4.11 -10.38
CA PRO A 127 42.61 -3.67 -11.06
C PRO A 127 42.75 -2.13 -10.96
N LYS A 128 43.88 -1.66 -10.54
CA LYS A 128 44.19 -0.22 -10.52
C LYS A 128 44.08 0.31 -11.96
N LYS A 129 43.13 1.20 -12.23
CA LYS A 129 43.08 1.94 -13.51
C LYS A 129 44.41 2.68 -13.68
N LYS A 130 45.26 2.21 -14.59
CA LYS A 130 46.36 3.06 -15.11
C LYS A 130 45.71 4.29 -15.71
N GLY A 131 46.12 5.44 -15.19
CA GLY A 131 45.50 6.75 -15.43
C GLY A 131 45.29 6.99 -16.94
N ASN A 132 44.05 7.21 -17.29
CA ASN A 132 43.66 8.10 -18.36
C ASN A 132 42.76 9.15 -17.70
N THR A 133 43.33 10.33 -17.60
CA THR A 133 42.68 11.58 -17.23
C THR A 133 41.42 11.80 -18.06
N LEU A 134 40.40 12.42 -17.40
CA LEU A 134 39.21 13.02 -17.92
C LEU A 134 37.95 12.13 -17.97
N HIS A 135 37.26 12.08 -16.87
CA HIS A 135 35.91 12.57 -16.62
C HIS A 135 35.50 12.20 -15.20
N GLU A 136 35.59 13.13 -14.29
CA GLU A 136 34.89 13.11 -13.02
C GLU A 136 33.41 13.21 -13.29
N THR A 137 32.69 12.12 -13.17
CA THR A 137 31.24 12.18 -12.95
C THR A 137 31.04 12.38 -11.46
N LYS A 138 30.90 13.64 -11.07
CA LYS A 138 30.43 14.06 -9.75
C LYS A 138 29.05 13.44 -9.50
N SER A 139 28.95 12.62 -8.48
CA SER A 139 27.68 12.29 -7.84
C SER A 139 27.05 13.60 -7.32
N PRO A 140 25.77 13.88 -7.57
CA PRO A 140 25.15 15.06 -6.99
C PRO A 140 24.88 14.82 -5.51
N ALA A 141 25.71 15.48 -4.67
CA ALA A 141 25.40 15.67 -3.27
C ALA A 141 24.10 16.47 -3.14
N LYS A 142 23.19 15.93 -2.36
CA LYS A 142 21.90 16.52 -1.98
C LYS A 142 22.15 17.79 -1.15
N ALA A 143 22.02 18.94 -1.77
CA ALA A 143 21.97 20.22 -1.08
C ALA A 143 20.50 20.60 -0.86
N THR A 144 20.07 20.48 0.38
CA THR A 144 18.90 21.16 0.93
C THR A 144 19.11 22.67 0.87
N LYS A 145 18.29 23.37 0.11
CA LYS A 145 18.01 24.80 0.31
C LYS A 145 16.55 25.06 0.05
N SER A 146 15.85 25.40 1.12
CA SER A 146 14.57 26.08 1.09
C SER A 146 14.71 27.45 0.44
N PRO A 147 13.78 27.93 -0.36
CA PRO A 147 13.61 29.35 -0.59
C PRO A 147 12.38 29.87 0.15
N ALA A 148 12.62 30.91 0.96
CA ALA A 148 11.62 31.79 1.49
C ALA A 148 10.98 32.64 0.36
N GLU A 149 9.70 32.79 0.48
CA GLU A 149 8.83 33.94 0.24
C GLU A 149 9.30 35.07 -0.68
N ALA A 150 8.55 35.32 -1.76
CA ALA A 150 8.22 36.63 -2.26
C ALA A 150 6.98 36.62 -3.15
N THR A 151 5.92 37.21 -2.62
CA THR A 151 4.70 37.72 -3.24
C THR A 151 4.94 38.45 -4.58
N LYS A 152 4.09 38.19 -5.58
CA LYS A 152 3.40 39.19 -6.40
C LYS A 152 2.50 38.54 -7.46
N SER A 153 1.21 38.70 -7.28
CA SER A 153 0.22 38.66 -8.35
C SER A 153 0.40 39.84 -9.31
N PRO A 154 0.00 39.72 -10.57
CA PRO A 154 -1.19 40.41 -11.00
C PRO A 154 -2.11 39.63 -11.95
N ALA A 155 -3.39 39.95 -11.83
CA ALA A 155 -4.49 39.54 -12.67
C ALA A 155 -4.38 40.09 -14.08
N LYS A 156 -4.90 39.35 -15.09
CA LYS A 156 -5.78 39.90 -16.15
C LYS A 156 -6.36 38.77 -17.02
N ALA A 157 -7.59 38.61 -16.89
CA ALA A 157 -8.74 38.53 -17.82
C ALA A 157 -8.43 38.19 -19.31
N THR A 158 -9.14 37.26 -19.89
CA THR A 158 -10.27 37.31 -20.80
C THR A 158 -10.31 36.15 -21.79
N LYS A 159 -11.56 35.67 -21.93
CA LYS A 159 -12.24 35.17 -23.13
C LYS A 159 -12.23 33.68 -23.45
N SER A 160 -13.38 33.10 -23.12
CA SER A 160 -14.00 31.98 -23.86
C SER A 160 -14.30 32.37 -25.30
N PRO A 161 -14.40 31.40 -26.20
CA PRO A 161 -15.68 31.24 -26.85
C PRO A 161 -16.18 29.77 -26.93
N SER A 162 -17.47 29.68 -26.67
CA SER A 162 -18.37 28.58 -26.98
C SER A 162 -18.34 28.20 -28.48
N LYS A 163 -18.36 26.90 -28.78
CA LYS A 163 -18.95 26.44 -30.05
C LYS A 163 -19.62 25.08 -29.88
N ALA A 164 -20.92 25.14 -29.90
CA ALA A 164 -21.85 24.05 -30.07
C ALA A 164 -21.61 23.28 -31.38
N ARG A 165 -21.79 21.96 -31.34
CA ARG A 165 -22.11 21.20 -32.55
C ARG A 165 -22.83 19.90 -32.23
N LYS A 166 -24.12 19.94 -32.31
CA LYS A 166 -25.08 19.15 -33.11
C LYS A 166 -24.78 17.67 -33.30
N SER A 167 -25.68 16.89 -32.72
CA SER A 167 -25.98 15.48 -33.03
C SER A 167 -26.51 15.33 -34.46
N PRO A 168 -26.32 14.22 -35.15
CA PRO A 168 -27.22 13.80 -36.21
C PRO A 168 -28.13 12.66 -35.74
N LYS A 169 -29.35 12.79 -36.21
CA LYS A 169 -30.49 11.90 -36.09
C LYS A 169 -30.44 10.89 -37.26
N LYS A 170 -30.64 9.65 -36.88
CA LYS A 170 -31.38 8.57 -37.51
C LYS A 170 -31.62 8.53 -39.04
N ALA A 171 -31.27 7.42 -39.64
CA ALA A 171 -32.17 6.60 -40.45
C ALA A 171 -31.87 5.12 -40.13
#